data_4f0e2a117c4ab3b5cc2ada7b21af2676
#
_entry.id   4f0e2a117c4ab3b5cc2ada7b21af2676
#
_cell.length_a   1.000
_cell.length_b   1.000
_cell.length_c   1.000
_cell.angle_alpha   90.00
_cell.angle_beta   90.00
_cell.angle_gamma   90.00
#
_symmetry.space_group_name_H-M   'P 1'
#
loop_
_entity.id
_entity.type
_entity.pdbx_description
1 polymer ?
#
loop_
_entity_poly.entity_id
_entity_poly.type
_entity_poly.pdbx_seq_one_letter_code
_entity_poly.pdbx_strand_id
1 'polypeptide(L)'
;MFDFIEYSNARCAQLRIVCTGRVGGVSSAPYASLNLGQHVGDSVKDVHQNRTKVESHLGLERSILWLNQTHSVDLVNAKEVRAAFELGDDPLDADGFLCDEALQPCGILTADCLPLVISTADAS
;
A
#
# COMPACT_ATOMS: atom_id res chain seq x y z
N MET A 1 5.22 -4.36 -17.94
CA MET A 1 5.54 -5.25 -16.81
C MET A 1 6.17 -4.45 -15.69
N PHE A 2 5.82 -4.71 -14.44
CA PHE A 2 6.46 -4.05 -13.32
C PHE A 2 7.16 -5.05 -12.40
N ASP A 3 8.20 -4.56 -11.71
CA ASP A 3 8.97 -5.38 -10.78
C ASP A 3 8.31 -5.39 -9.42
N PHE A 4 8.24 -6.57 -8.81
CA PHE A 4 7.86 -6.69 -7.43
C PHE A 4 8.49 -7.93 -6.82
N ILE A 5 8.59 -7.94 -5.48
CA ILE A 5 9.03 -9.10 -4.72
C ILE A 5 7.87 -9.48 -3.79
N GLU A 6 7.47 -10.73 -3.85
CA GLU A 6 6.47 -11.28 -2.94
C GLU A 6 7.16 -12.16 -1.91
N TYR A 7 6.90 -11.88 -0.63
CA TYR A 7 7.43 -12.65 0.48
C TYR A 7 6.39 -13.65 0.96
N SER A 8 6.81 -14.87 1.23
CA SER A 8 5.95 -15.90 1.79
C SER A 8 6.59 -16.48 3.04
N ASN A 9 5.77 -16.97 3.96
CA ASN A 9 6.22 -17.62 5.18
C ASN A 9 5.37 -18.87 5.39
N ALA A 10 6.02 -20.02 5.54
CA ALA A 10 5.33 -21.29 5.74
C ALA A 10 4.46 -21.32 7.00
N ARG A 11 4.81 -20.51 8.02
CA ARG A 11 4.03 -20.41 9.27
C ARG A 11 2.82 -19.49 9.14
N CYS A 12 2.78 -18.68 8.09
CA CYS A 12 1.77 -17.66 7.90
C CYS A 12 1.38 -17.58 6.41
N ALA A 13 0.92 -18.71 5.88
CA ALA A 13 0.62 -18.84 4.44
C ALA A 13 -0.53 -17.92 3.99
N GLN A 14 -1.34 -17.43 4.93
CA GLN A 14 -2.46 -16.52 4.65
C GLN A 14 -2.02 -15.07 4.49
N LEU A 15 -0.82 -14.73 4.95
CA LEU A 15 -0.29 -13.38 4.83
C LEU A 15 0.47 -13.25 3.52
N ARG A 16 0.11 -12.25 2.75
CA ARG A 16 0.77 -11.92 1.49
C ARG A 16 1.46 -10.57 1.64
N ILE A 17 2.77 -10.53 1.42
CA ILE A 17 3.57 -9.32 1.53
C ILE A 17 4.23 -9.06 0.18
N VAL A 18 4.02 -7.88 -0.38
CA VAL A 18 4.55 -7.51 -1.69
C VAL A 18 5.27 -6.17 -1.60
N CYS A 19 6.47 -6.10 -2.15
CA CYS A 19 7.19 -4.85 -2.36
C CYS A 19 7.29 -4.59 -3.86
N THR A 20 6.80 -3.44 -4.31
CA THR A 20 6.92 -3.05 -5.71
C THR A 20 8.24 -2.34 -5.97
N GLY A 21 8.76 -2.47 -7.18
CA GLY A 21 9.84 -1.64 -7.69
C GLY A 21 9.30 -0.37 -8.32
N ARG A 22 10.14 0.33 -9.07
CA ARG A 22 9.79 1.61 -9.71
C ARG A 22 9.30 1.48 -11.15
N VAL A 23 9.34 0.29 -11.72
CA VAL A 23 9.08 0.05 -13.15
C VAL A 23 7.66 -0.45 -13.38
N GLY A 24 7.08 -0.09 -14.49
CA GLY A 24 5.80 -0.66 -14.95
C GLY A 24 4.59 0.24 -14.81
N GLY A 25 4.78 1.48 -14.41
CA GLY A 25 3.71 2.46 -14.28
C GLY A 25 3.62 3.42 -15.46
N VAL A 26 2.85 4.48 -15.27
CA VAL A 26 2.56 5.50 -16.29
C VAL A 26 3.15 6.87 -15.97
N SER A 27 3.77 7.04 -14.81
CA SER A 27 4.36 8.31 -14.40
C SER A 27 5.58 8.66 -15.23
N SER A 28 5.76 9.96 -15.52
CA SER A 28 6.90 10.50 -16.23
C SER A 28 8.00 10.92 -15.26
N ALA A 29 9.21 11.10 -15.78
CA ALA A 29 10.33 11.60 -14.98
C ALA A 29 9.96 12.92 -14.30
N PRO A 30 10.39 13.17 -13.05
CA PRO A 30 11.29 12.35 -12.24
C PRO A 30 10.65 11.17 -11.54
N TYR A 31 9.36 10.90 -11.76
CA TYR A 31 8.58 9.86 -11.05
C TYR A 31 8.48 8.54 -11.83
N ALA A 32 9.23 8.40 -12.91
CA ALA A 32 9.14 7.24 -13.81
C ALA A 32 9.50 5.94 -13.07
N SER A 33 8.59 4.99 -13.10
CA SER A 33 7.27 5.04 -13.74
C SER A 33 6.13 4.63 -12.81
N LEU A 34 6.37 3.79 -11.80
CA LEU A 34 5.36 3.26 -10.89
C LEU A 34 5.36 4.02 -9.56
N ASN A 35 5.17 5.32 -9.62
CA ASN A 35 5.03 6.11 -8.42
C ASN A 35 3.63 5.90 -7.83
N LEU A 36 3.56 5.55 -6.55
CA LEU A 36 2.33 5.28 -5.82
C LEU A 36 2.03 6.36 -4.79
N GLY A 37 2.92 7.33 -4.61
CA GLY A 37 2.80 8.40 -3.63
C GLY A 37 2.08 9.62 -4.17
N GLN A 38 1.06 10.09 -3.47
CA GLN A 38 0.28 11.27 -3.90
C GLN A 38 0.90 12.60 -3.47
N HIS A 39 1.82 12.59 -2.51
CA HIS A 39 2.33 13.81 -1.88
C HIS A 39 3.67 14.29 -2.44
N VAL A 40 4.16 13.70 -3.50
CA VAL A 40 5.49 14.00 -4.03
C VAL A 40 5.45 14.93 -5.25
N GLY A 41 4.26 15.36 -5.68
CA GLY A 41 4.12 16.33 -6.78
C GLY A 41 3.82 15.71 -8.14
N ASP A 42 3.63 14.40 -8.23
CA ASP A 42 3.23 13.74 -9.47
C ASP A 42 1.77 14.02 -9.81
N SER A 43 1.39 13.77 -11.06
CA SER A 43 0.01 13.84 -11.51
C SER A 43 -0.89 12.88 -10.72
N VAL A 44 -1.97 13.40 -10.14
CA VAL A 44 -2.95 12.58 -9.41
C VAL A 44 -3.51 11.47 -10.29
N LYS A 45 -3.74 11.75 -11.56
CA LYS A 45 -4.24 10.78 -12.53
C LYS A 45 -3.25 9.63 -12.73
N ASP A 46 -1.97 9.95 -12.87
CA ASP A 46 -0.93 8.93 -13.09
C ASP A 46 -0.75 8.06 -11.84
N VAL A 47 -0.74 8.66 -10.66
CA VAL A 47 -0.66 7.91 -9.40
C VAL A 47 -1.86 6.98 -9.26
N HIS A 48 -3.07 7.46 -9.56
CA HIS A 48 -4.28 6.64 -9.51
C HIS A 48 -4.20 5.45 -10.48
N GLN A 49 -3.75 5.68 -11.71
CA GLN A 49 -3.55 4.61 -12.69
C GLN A 49 -2.52 3.60 -12.21
N ASN A 50 -1.42 4.06 -11.62
CA ASN A 50 -0.39 3.19 -11.08
C ASN A 50 -0.94 2.29 -9.97
N ARG A 51 -1.72 2.86 -9.05
CA ARG A 51 -2.35 2.10 -7.97
C ARG A 51 -3.31 1.06 -8.52
N THR A 52 -4.12 1.42 -9.50
CA THR A 52 -5.04 0.48 -10.17
C THR A 52 -4.28 -0.65 -10.87
N LYS A 53 -3.15 -0.36 -11.51
CA LYS A 53 -2.32 -1.39 -12.14
C LYS A 53 -1.78 -2.40 -11.14
N VAL A 54 -1.34 -1.92 -9.98
CA VAL A 54 -0.86 -2.81 -8.91
C VAL A 54 -1.99 -3.70 -8.41
N GLU A 55 -3.15 -3.13 -8.14
CA GLU A 55 -4.32 -3.87 -7.67
C GLU A 55 -4.73 -4.96 -8.66
N SER A 56 -4.80 -4.63 -9.95
CA SER A 56 -5.11 -5.57 -11.01
C SER A 56 -4.09 -6.69 -11.13
N HIS A 57 -2.81 -6.34 -11.13
CA HIS A 57 -1.73 -7.31 -11.28
C HIS A 57 -1.69 -8.31 -10.12
N LEU A 58 -1.97 -7.84 -8.92
CA LEU A 58 -2.00 -8.68 -7.72
C LEU A 58 -3.32 -9.43 -7.54
N GLY A 59 -4.31 -9.16 -8.40
CA GLY A 59 -5.61 -9.81 -8.33
C GLY A 59 -6.41 -9.47 -7.07
N LEU A 60 -6.28 -8.25 -6.59
CA LEU A 60 -6.96 -7.83 -5.36
C LEU A 60 -8.44 -7.57 -5.60
N GLU A 61 -9.27 -8.08 -4.69
CA GLU A 61 -10.72 -7.87 -4.74
C GLU A 61 -11.14 -6.53 -4.15
N ARG A 62 -10.32 -5.99 -3.26
CA ARG A 62 -10.54 -4.71 -2.60
C ARG A 62 -9.42 -3.76 -2.93
N SER A 63 -9.72 -2.46 -2.94
CA SER A 63 -8.71 -1.41 -3.11
C SER A 63 -7.73 -1.41 -1.95
N ILE A 64 -6.48 -1.12 -2.26
CA ILE A 64 -5.44 -0.93 -1.25
C ILE A 64 -5.76 0.34 -0.45
N LEU A 65 -5.70 0.23 0.86
CA LEU A 65 -5.83 1.39 1.75
C LEU A 65 -4.49 2.08 1.90
N TRP A 66 -4.50 3.40 1.85
CA TRP A 66 -3.31 4.23 1.94
C TRP A 66 -3.44 5.24 3.08
N LEU A 67 -2.31 5.65 3.62
CA LEU A 67 -2.22 6.64 4.68
C LEU A 67 -1.55 7.91 4.18
N ASN A 68 -1.80 9.01 4.87
CA ASN A 68 -0.94 10.18 4.79
C ASN A 68 0.18 10.01 5.82
N GLN A 69 1.34 9.56 5.36
CA GLN A 69 2.47 9.26 6.23
C GLN A 69 3.21 10.55 6.59
N THR A 70 3.42 10.76 7.88
CA THR A 70 3.94 12.01 8.43
C THR A 70 5.25 11.83 9.20
N HIS A 71 5.90 10.68 9.05
CA HIS A 71 7.11 10.29 9.79
C HIS A 71 6.85 10.20 11.29
N SER A 72 5.69 9.67 11.65
CA SER A 72 5.25 9.51 13.03
C SER A 72 5.46 8.07 13.50
N VAL A 73 5.05 7.82 14.75
CA VAL A 73 4.96 6.48 15.33
C VAL A 73 3.51 6.02 15.45
N ASP A 74 2.60 6.73 14.81
CA ASP A 74 1.18 6.48 14.94
C ASP A 74 0.75 5.29 14.08
N LEU A 75 -0.07 4.44 14.68
CA LEU A 75 -0.72 3.32 14.01
C LEU A 75 -2.21 3.55 14.01
N VAL A 76 -2.89 3.11 12.95
CA VAL A 76 -4.33 3.24 12.82
C VAL A 76 -4.92 1.90 12.40
N ASN A 77 -6.13 1.60 12.87
CA ASN A 77 -6.81 0.37 12.48
C ASN A 77 -7.30 0.47 11.03
N ALA A 78 -7.08 -0.58 10.25
CA ALA A 78 -7.49 -0.63 8.85
C ALA A 78 -9.00 -0.39 8.68
N LYS A 79 -9.82 -0.79 9.65
CA LYS A 79 -11.27 -0.53 9.61
C LYS A 79 -11.60 0.96 9.60
N GLU A 80 -10.85 1.76 10.36
CA GLU A 80 -11.04 3.21 10.40
C GLU A 80 -10.63 3.85 9.07
N VAL A 81 -9.52 3.39 8.49
CA VAL A 81 -9.04 3.88 7.20
C VAL A 81 -10.04 3.53 6.10
N ARG A 82 -10.57 2.29 6.11
CA ARG A 82 -11.58 1.89 5.12
C ARG A 82 -12.85 2.74 5.24
N ALA A 83 -13.31 3.00 6.45
CA ALA A 83 -14.50 3.83 6.67
C ALA A 83 -14.31 5.23 6.08
N ALA A 84 -13.15 5.85 6.30
CA ALA A 84 -12.82 7.15 5.74
C ALA A 84 -12.73 7.09 4.20
N PHE A 85 -12.12 6.05 3.67
CA PHE A 85 -12.01 5.83 2.22
C PHE A 85 -13.39 5.71 1.57
N GLU A 86 -14.29 4.93 2.16
CA GLU A 86 -15.65 4.73 1.63
C GLU A 86 -16.48 6.03 1.67
N LEU A 87 -16.19 6.93 2.61
CA LEU A 87 -16.82 8.24 2.69
C LEU A 87 -16.21 9.26 1.73
N GLY A 88 -15.12 8.92 1.05
CA GLY A 88 -14.42 9.85 0.17
C GLY A 88 -13.57 10.88 0.91
N ASP A 89 -13.26 10.63 2.17
CA ASP A 89 -12.41 11.51 2.97
C ASP A 89 -10.94 11.42 2.55
N ASP A 90 -10.17 12.43 2.93
CA ASP A 90 -8.72 12.40 2.74
C ASP A 90 -8.09 11.26 3.55
N PRO A 91 -6.92 10.74 3.11
CA PRO A 91 -6.21 9.72 3.86
C PRO A 91 -5.91 10.15 5.30
N LEU A 92 -6.04 9.22 6.24
CA LEU A 92 -5.74 9.48 7.64
C LEU A 92 -4.23 9.62 7.87
N ASP A 93 -3.86 10.47 8.83
CA ASP A 93 -2.47 10.68 9.22
C ASP A 93 -1.99 9.53 10.12
N ALA A 94 -1.09 8.72 9.61
CA ALA A 94 -0.43 7.67 10.37
C ALA A 94 0.70 7.07 9.53
N ASP A 95 1.58 6.30 10.16
CA ASP A 95 2.69 5.66 9.47
C ASP A 95 2.64 4.14 9.52
N GLY A 96 1.56 3.57 10.06
CA GLY A 96 1.38 2.14 10.06
C GLY A 96 -0.08 1.73 10.26
N PHE A 97 -0.36 0.49 9.89
CA PHE A 97 -1.68 -0.13 10.03
C PHE A 97 -1.68 -1.20 11.09
N LEU A 98 -2.80 -1.30 11.78
CA LEU A 98 -3.22 -2.52 12.48
C LEU A 98 -4.34 -3.14 11.65
N CYS A 99 -4.17 -4.36 11.20
CA CYS A 99 -5.16 -5.02 10.35
C CYS A 99 -5.47 -6.42 10.87
N ASP A 100 -6.73 -6.66 11.19
CA ASP A 100 -7.24 -7.95 11.63
C ASP A 100 -8.33 -8.48 10.71
N GLU A 101 -8.45 -7.91 9.51
CA GLU A 101 -9.45 -8.33 8.53
C GLU A 101 -8.83 -9.13 7.40
N ALA A 102 -9.51 -10.21 7.02
CA ALA A 102 -9.13 -10.98 5.85
C ALA A 102 -9.38 -10.18 4.57
N LEU A 103 -8.52 -10.39 3.57
CA LEU A 103 -8.65 -9.82 2.22
C LEU A 103 -8.64 -8.28 2.18
N GLN A 104 -8.10 -7.65 3.22
CA GLN A 104 -7.95 -6.19 3.23
C GLN A 104 -6.49 -5.81 2.97
N PRO A 105 -6.15 -5.36 1.74
CA PRO A 105 -4.80 -4.91 1.45
C PRO A 105 -4.53 -3.53 2.05
N CYS A 106 -3.36 -3.39 2.67
CA CYS A 106 -2.89 -2.15 3.25
C CYS A 106 -1.55 -1.79 2.60
N GLY A 107 -1.40 -0.55 2.17
CA GLY A 107 -0.20 -0.07 1.50
C GLY A 107 0.58 0.92 2.34
N ILE A 108 1.90 0.73 2.39
CA ILE A 108 2.84 1.66 2.99
C ILE A 108 3.80 2.14 1.90
N LEU A 109 4.00 3.43 1.84
CA LEU A 109 4.92 4.05 0.89
C LEU A 109 6.31 4.14 1.50
N THR A 110 7.30 3.66 0.77
CA THR A 110 8.71 3.76 1.21
C THR A 110 9.56 4.27 0.03
N ALA A 111 10.49 5.15 0.34
CA ALA A 111 11.54 5.56 -0.58
C ALA A 111 12.90 5.12 -0.02
N ASP A 112 13.23 5.61 1.17
CA ASP A 112 14.49 5.31 1.85
C ASP A 112 14.28 4.58 3.18
N CYS A 113 13.03 4.48 3.63
CA CYS A 113 12.70 3.85 4.92
C CYS A 113 12.59 2.34 4.79
N LEU A 114 12.83 1.65 5.91
CA LEU A 114 12.67 0.21 6.02
C LEU A 114 11.23 -0.12 6.45
N PRO A 115 10.45 -0.83 5.61
CA PRO A 115 9.13 -1.28 6.03
C PRO A 115 9.23 -2.50 6.95
N LEU A 116 8.36 -2.54 7.95
CA LEU A 116 8.25 -3.67 8.87
C LEU A 116 6.85 -4.25 8.81
N VAL A 117 6.78 -5.57 8.76
CA VAL A 117 5.52 -6.31 8.88
C VAL A 117 5.64 -7.27 10.05
N ILE A 118 4.70 -7.17 10.98
CA ILE A 118 4.64 -8.03 12.15
C ILE A 118 3.29 -8.73 12.13
N SER A 119 3.30 -10.04 12.25
CA SER A 119 2.07 -10.82 12.28
C SER A 119 2.10 -11.86 13.39
N THR A 120 0.92 -12.33 13.79
CA THR A 120 0.81 -13.55 14.57
C THR A 120 1.18 -14.75 13.70
N ALA A 121 1.55 -15.87 14.32
CA ALA A 121 2.00 -17.05 13.57
C ALA A 121 0.91 -17.65 12.67
N ASP A 122 -0.36 -17.43 13.02
CA ASP A 122 -1.53 -17.89 12.28
C ASP A 122 -2.23 -16.79 11.48
N ALA A 123 -1.67 -15.59 11.45
CA ALA A 123 -2.24 -14.40 10.79
C ALA A 123 -3.65 -14.04 11.32
N SER A 124 -3.93 -14.38 12.56
CA SER A 124 -5.22 -14.05 13.17
C SER A 124 -5.24 -12.66 13.80
#